data_d7684e4210c20868f8b4c6d8bd17517c
#
_entry.id   d7684e4210c20868f8b4c6d8bd17517c
#
_cell.length_a   1.000
_cell.length_b   1.000
_cell.length_c   1.000
_cell.angle_alpha   90.00
_cell.angle_beta   90.00
_cell.angle_gamma   90.00
#
_symmetry.space_group_name_H-M   'P 1'
#
loop_
_entity.id
_entity.type
_entity.pdbx_description
1 polymer ?
#
loop_
_entity_poly.entity_id
_entity_poly.type
_entity_poly.pdbx_seq_one_letter_code
_entity_poly.pdbx_strand_id
1 'polypeptide(L)'
;MMNKESLLKGCLLGILGFAAQWVTAQTFDNETVTAIWGMSGGANEPSQAVVSNEHAFSTTAFVLGKEMTFTKQQEYKGADENLSMNNYKPSAQMNAATDGHDLVYSIKPAKGLMYQPGSISFKMGVFGTGGGMIDIYLKYADGMKKTVASNVKPNRSGASVNATECTYELTGMPATDEEISLIISVYNLANNKEIGFNNVVMTGTVNGTAVEVPQYSITTALQPENAGTVNQLPAGD
;
A
#
# COMPACT_ATOMS: atom_id res chain seq x y z
N MET A 1 -64.77 -18.88 38.58
CA MET A 1 -63.70 -19.84 38.29
C MET A 1 -62.72 -19.19 37.37
N MET A 2 -61.63 -18.69 37.89
CA MET A 2 -60.55 -18.08 37.10
C MET A 2 -59.53 -19.14 36.77
N ASN A 3 -59.33 -19.32 35.48
CA ASN A 3 -58.39 -20.28 34.95
C ASN A 3 -56.98 -19.70 35.07
N LYS A 4 -56.12 -20.39 35.84
CA LYS A 4 -54.69 -20.02 36.00
C LYS A 4 -53.88 -20.75 34.95
N GLU A 5 -53.96 -20.28 33.73
CA GLU A 5 -52.99 -20.63 32.72
C GLU A 5 -52.36 -19.35 32.24
N SER A 6 -51.31 -18.99 32.85
CA SER A 6 -50.47 -18.00 32.25
C SER A 6 -49.18 -17.87 33.00
N LEU A 7 -48.17 -17.64 32.28
CA LEU A 7 -46.84 -17.22 32.65
C LEU A 7 -45.84 -18.34 32.95
N LEU A 8 -45.53 -19.07 31.91
CA LEU A 8 -44.13 -19.41 31.68
C LEU A 8 -43.73 -18.92 30.27
N LYS A 9 -43.74 -17.62 30.08
CA LYS A 9 -42.97 -17.05 28.99
C LYS A 9 -41.52 -17.07 29.44
N GLY A 10 -40.87 -18.15 29.08
CA GLY A 10 -39.44 -18.29 29.26
C GLY A 10 -38.70 -17.12 28.61
N CYS A 11 -38.00 -16.37 29.43
CA CYS A 11 -36.96 -15.45 29.01
C CYS A 11 -35.86 -16.34 28.43
N LEU A 12 -35.91 -16.61 27.13
CA LEU A 12 -34.80 -17.22 26.44
C LEU A 12 -33.74 -16.12 26.30
N LEU A 13 -32.84 -16.05 27.27
CA LEU A 13 -31.59 -15.26 27.12
C LEU A 13 -30.87 -15.82 25.89
N GLY A 14 -30.85 -15.04 24.83
CA GLY A 14 -29.98 -15.31 23.70
C GLY A 14 -28.54 -15.33 24.19
N ILE A 15 -27.91 -16.48 24.19
CA ILE A 15 -26.49 -16.61 24.44
C ILE A 15 -25.81 -15.95 23.22
N LEU A 16 -25.29 -14.73 23.42
CA LEU A 16 -24.34 -14.11 22.52
C LEU A 16 -23.07 -14.98 22.55
N GLY A 17 -22.94 -15.87 21.59
CA GLY A 17 -21.74 -16.64 21.42
C GLY A 17 -20.63 -15.72 20.90
N PHE A 18 -19.73 -15.29 21.77
CA PHE A 18 -18.48 -14.71 21.37
C PHE A 18 -17.55 -15.83 20.92
N ALA A 19 -17.41 -16.01 19.62
CA ALA A 19 -16.34 -16.83 19.08
C ALA A 19 -15.05 -15.96 19.12
N ALA A 20 -14.32 -16.06 20.24
CA ALA A 20 -12.95 -15.56 20.25
C ALA A 20 -12.13 -16.51 19.36
N GLN A 21 -11.75 -16.07 18.18
CA GLN A 21 -10.71 -16.77 17.45
C GLN A 21 -9.39 -16.49 18.17
N TRP A 22 -8.75 -17.55 18.64
CA TRP A 22 -7.40 -17.47 19.18
C TRP A 22 -6.47 -17.21 18.01
N VAL A 23 -6.07 -15.98 17.86
CA VAL A 23 -5.06 -15.63 16.88
C VAL A 23 -3.71 -15.87 17.52
N THR A 24 -2.91 -16.73 16.92
CA THR A 24 -1.56 -17.03 17.39
C THR A 24 -0.65 -15.90 16.94
N ALA A 25 -0.03 -15.20 17.89
CA ALA A 25 0.98 -14.20 17.59
C ALA A 25 2.11 -14.84 16.75
N GLN A 26 2.41 -14.26 15.60
CA GLN A 26 3.51 -14.73 14.75
C GLN A 26 4.81 -14.05 15.16
N THR A 27 5.84 -14.86 15.39
CA THR A 27 7.20 -14.34 15.67
C THR A 27 8.04 -14.39 14.39
N PHE A 28 8.75 -13.31 14.15
CA PHE A 28 9.68 -13.11 13.04
C PHE A 28 11.10 -12.98 13.60
N ASP A 29 12.06 -13.64 12.96
CA ASP A 29 13.49 -13.56 13.30
C ASP A 29 14.28 -13.18 12.05
N ASN A 30 14.41 -11.88 11.81
CA ASN A 30 15.02 -11.30 10.62
C ASN A 30 14.47 -11.89 9.31
N GLU A 31 13.16 -12.16 9.29
CA GLU A 31 12.50 -12.71 8.12
C GLU A 31 12.45 -11.69 6.99
N THR A 32 12.83 -12.10 5.79
CA THR A 32 12.72 -11.24 4.60
C THR A 32 11.26 -11.07 4.20
N VAL A 33 10.85 -9.82 4.06
CA VAL A 33 9.50 -9.45 3.62
C VAL A 33 9.58 -8.50 2.44
N THR A 34 8.56 -8.61 1.58
CA THR A 34 8.47 -7.82 0.35
C THR A 34 7.06 -7.26 0.20
N ALA A 35 6.98 -5.99 -0.19
CA ALA A 35 5.75 -5.33 -0.59
C ALA A 35 5.88 -4.92 -2.06
N ILE A 36 4.92 -5.31 -2.90
CA ILE A 36 4.92 -5.08 -4.35
C ILE A 36 3.66 -4.31 -4.74
N TRP A 37 3.81 -3.09 -5.19
CA TRP A 37 2.77 -2.33 -5.90
C TRP A 37 2.89 -2.66 -7.38
N GLY A 38 2.26 -3.78 -7.73
CA GLY A 38 2.31 -4.34 -9.07
C GLY A 38 1.27 -3.73 -10.00
N MET A 39 1.26 -4.26 -11.21
CA MET A 39 0.21 -4.02 -12.19
C MET A 39 -1.04 -4.78 -11.74
N SER A 40 -1.98 -4.13 -11.08
CA SER A 40 -3.31 -4.71 -10.93
C SER A 40 -3.95 -4.81 -12.32
N GLY A 41 -4.27 -6.03 -12.76
CA GLY A 41 -4.82 -6.25 -14.11
C GLY A 41 -6.11 -5.44 -14.32
N GLY A 42 -6.02 -4.33 -15.04
CA GLY A 42 -7.14 -3.46 -15.34
C GLY A 42 -6.78 -1.98 -15.38
N ALA A 43 -7.78 -1.13 -15.52
CA ALA A 43 -7.64 0.32 -15.63
C ALA A 43 -7.48 1.03 -14.27
N ASN A 44 -7.32 0.29 -13.18
CA ASN A 44 -7.28 0.84 -11.84
C ASN A 44 -5.84 1.00 -11.36
N GLU A 45 -5.60 2.12 -10.69
CA GLU A 45 -4.37 2.42 -10.00
C GLU A 45 -4.17 1.45 -8.81
N PRO A 46 -2.95 0.96 -8.54
CA PRO A 46 -2.69 0.13 -7.37
C PRO A 46 -2.89 0.97 -6.10
N SER A 47 -3.77 0.52 -5.21
CA SER A 47 -4.02 1.22 -3.93
C SER A 47 -3.25 0.60 -2.77
N GLN A 48 -2.95 -0.69 -2.85
CA GLN A 48 -2.24 -1.46 -1.84
C GLN A 48 -1.21 -2.38 -2.48
N ALA A 49 -0.18 -2.74 -1.71
CA ALA A 49 0.79 -3.75 -2.14
C ALA A 49 0.26 -5.17 -1.95
N VAL A 50 0.75 -6.07 -2.80
CA VAL A 50 0.79 -7.50 -2.49
C VAL A 50 2.02 -7.74 -1.63
N VAL A 51 1.85 -8.39 -0.49
CA VAL A 51 2.93 -8.64 0.47
C VAL A 51 3.27 -10.13 0.53
N SER A 52 4.54 -10.43 0.77
CA SER A 52 5.01 -11.83 0.90
C SER A 52 4.50 -12.51 2.18
N ASN A 53 4.19 -11.72 3.21
CA ASN A 53 3.60 -12.19 4.46
C ASN A 53 2.59 -11.15 4.95
N GLU A 54 1.32 -11.52 5.03
CA GLU A 54 0.22 -10.64 5.41
C GLU A 54 0.25 -10.20 6.89
N HIS A 55 0.97 -10.94 7.74
CA HIS A 55 1.17 -10.59 9.14
C HIS A 55 2.33 -9.62 9.38
N ALA A 56 3.13 -9.32 8.34
CA ALA A 56 4.29 -8.44 8.47
C ALA A 56 3.92 -6.95 8.51
N PHE A 57 2.84 -6.58 7.84
CA PHE A 57 2.43 -5.18 7.69
C PHE A 57 0.97 -4.98 8.09
N SER A 58 0.71 -3.98 8.92
CA SER A 58 -0.65 -3.58 9.28
C SER A 58 -1.34 -2.79 8.16
N THR A 59 -0.59 -2.03 7.39
CA THR A 59 -1.07 -1.32 6.20
C THR A 59 0.00 -1.24 5.13
N THR A 60 -0.46 -1.25 3.87
CA THR A 60 0.33 -0.87 2.70
C THR A 60 -0.54 0.05 1.87
N ALA A 61 -0.05 1.22 1.51
CA ALA A 61 -0.86 2.20 0.79
C ALA A 61 -0.08 2.80 -0.38
N PHE A 62 -0.81 3.24 -1.39
CA PHE A 62 -0.30 4.10 -2.45
C PHE A 62 -1.11 5.39 -2.48
N VAL A 63 -0.41 6.52 -2.54
CA VAL A 63 -1.03 7.84 -2.64
C VAL A 63 -0.37 8.61 -3.77
N LEU A 64 -1.20 9.15 -4.64
CA LEU A 64 -0.76 10.01 -5.74
C LEU A 64 -0.81 11.48 -5.31
N GLY A 65 0.25 12.23 -5.58
CA GLY A 65 0.30 13.66 -5.34
C GLY A 65 -0.81 14.40 -6.11
N LYS A 66 -1.37 15.43 -5.51
CA LYS A 66 -2.54 16.18 -6.02
C LYS A 66 -2.39 16.76 -7.43
N GLU A 67 -1.14 16.95 -7.88
CA GLU A 67 -0.80 17.49 -9.20
C GLU A 67 -0.42 16.40 -10.22
N MET A 68 -0.57 15.14 -9.84
CA MET A 68 -0.40 13.99 -10.72
C MET A 68 -1.75 13.32 -10.99
N THR A 69 -1.88 12.67 -12.12
CA THR A 69 -3.06 11.90 -12.50
C THR A 69 -2.63 10.56 -13.07
N PHE A 70 -3.21 9.48 -12.56
CA PHE A 70 -3.13 8.18 -13.22
C PHE A 70 -3.90 8.27 -14.55
N THR A 71 -3.30 7.78 -15.63
CA THR A 71 -3.91 7.85 -16.95
C THR A 71 -4.41 6.50 -17.43
N LYS A 72 -3.55 5.51 -17.41
CA LYS A 72 -3.83 4.15 -17.91
C LYS A 72 -2.65 3.22 -17.65
N GLN A 73 -2.88 1.95 -17.89
CA GLN A 73 -1.80 1.00 -18.12
C GLN A 73 -1.41 1.05 -19.61
N GLN A 74 -0.12 1.10 -19.89
CA GLN A 74 0.40 1.11 -21.25
C GLN A 74 1.65 0.26 -21.37
N GLU A 75 1.83 -0.37 -22.52
CA GLU A 75 3.03 -1.12 -22.82
C GLU A 75 4.19 -0.18 -23.16
N TYR A 76 5.28 -0.31 -22.40
CA TYR A 76 6.57 0.25 -22.75
C TYR A 76 7.22 -0.64 -23.80
N LYS A 77 7.63 -0.06 -24.90
CA LYS A 77 8.31 -0.76 -26.00
C LYS A 77 9.81 -0.51 -25.91
N GLY A 78 10.54 -1.51 -25.42
CA GLY A 78 11.98 -1.52 -25.32
C GLY A 78 12.68 -2.08 -26.57
N ALA A 79 13.99 -2.30 -26.45
CA ALA A 79 14.78 -3.02 -27.46
C ALA A 79 14.48 -4.52 -27.44
N ASP A 80 14.55 -5.10 -26.23
CA ASP A 80 14.43 -6.54 -26.00
C ASP A 80 13.30 -6.90 -25.02
N GLU A 81 12.52 -5.90 -24.56
CA GLU A 81 11.44 -6.09 -23.60
C GLU A 81 10.21 -5.25 -23.93
N ASN A 82 9.05 -5.83 -23.65
CA ASN A 82 7.79 -5.10 -23.59
C ASN A 82 7.23 -5.22 -22.19
N LEU A 83 7.01 -4.08 -21.51
CA LEU A 83 6.57 -4.04 -20.12
C LEU A 83 5.26 -3.28 -19.98
N SER A 84 4.29 -3.86 -19.32
CA SER A 84 3.13 -3.10 -18.88
C SER A 84 3.53 -2.13 -17.77
N MET A 85 3.15 -0.87 -17.89
CA MET A 85 3.44 0.18 -16.92
C MET A 85 2.17 0.91 -16.50
N ASN A 86 2.10 1.29 -15.24
CA ASN A 86 1.13 2.27 -14.74
C ASN A 86 1.63 3.66 -15.10
N ASN A 87 0.87 4.38 -15.93
CA ASN A 87 1.25 5.68 -16.42
C ASN A 87 0.59 6.81 -15.65
N TYR A 88 1.38 7.83 -15.39
CA TYR A 88 1.00 9.04 -14.69
C TYR A 88 1.43 10.26 -15.48
N LYS A 89 0.64 11.32 -15.41
CA LYS A 89 0.99 12.61 -16.00
C LYS A 89 0.77 13.75 -15.01
N PRO A 90 1.56 14.81 -15.09
CA PRO A 90 1.31 16.02 -14.30
C PRO A 90 0.12 16.82 -14.83
N SER A 91 -0.56 17.54 -13.95
CA SER A 91 -1.63 18.49 -14.30
C SER A 91 -1.08 19.73 -15.02
N ALA A 92 0.16 20.13 -14.70
CA ALA A 92 0.89 21.23 -15.32
C ALA A 92 2.34 20.82 -15.55
N GLN A 93 3.06 21.58 -16.39
CA GLN A 93 4.50 21.34 -16.55
C GLN A 93 5.23 21.62 -15.23
N MET A 94 6.05 20.68 -14.81
CA MET A 94 6.85 20.75 -13.59
C MET A 94 8.34 20.87 -13.93
N ASN A 95 9.02 21.82 -13.30
CA ASN A 95 10.46 22.05 -13.53
C ASN A 95 11.32 21.62 -12.34
N ALA A 96 10.71 21.37 -11.18
CA ALA A 96 11.38 20.95 -9.97
C ALA A 96 10.50 19.95 -9.20
N ALA A 97 11.11 19.07 -8.41
CA ALA A 97 10.41 18.16 -7.54
C ALA A 97 9.67 18.94 -6.45
N THR A 98 8.38 18.67 -6.31
CA THR A 98 7.51 19.23 -5.25
C THR A 98 6.57 18.14 -4.72
N ASP A 99 6.06 18.31 -3.51
CA ASP A 99 5.18 17.33 -2.86
C ASP A 99 3.88 17.03 -3.67
N GLY A 100 3.47 17.95 -4.55
CA GLY A 100 2.31 17.74 -5.42
C GLY A 100 2.55 16.73 -6.56
N HIS A 101 3.79 16.41 -6.85
CA HIS A 101 4.22 15.56 -7.96
C HIS A 101 4.76 14.20 -7.50
N ASP A 102 4.46 13.83 -6.26
CA ASP A 102 4.98 12.61 -5.64
C ASP A 102 4.09 11.40 -5.93
N LEU A 103 4.74 10.26 -6.12
CA LEU A 103 4.14 8.94 -5.96
C LEU A 103 4.63 8.40 -4.62
N VAL A 104 3.70 8.11 -3.72
CA VAL A 104 4.01 7.73 -2.34
C VAL A 104 3.55 6.30 -2.08
N TYR A 105 4.48 5.43 -1.76
CA TYR A 105 4.28 4.01 -1.47
C TYR A 105 4.62 3.77 -0.01
N SER A 106 3.61 3.56 0.83
CA SER A 106 3.78 3.45 2.27
C SER A 106 3.57 2.03 2.76
N ILE A 107 4.37 1.63 3.74
CA ILE A 107 4.16 0.43 4.54
C ILE A 107 4.21 0.81 6.01
N LYS A 108 3.38 0.16 6.81
CA LYS A 108 3.45 0.22 8.26
C LYS A 108 3.65 -1.19 8.80
N PRO A 109 4.72 -1.48 9.55
CA PRO A 109 4.90 -2.78 10.18
C PRO A 109 3.72 -3.12 11.08
N ALA A 110 3.41 -4.39 11.21
CA ALA A 110 2.42 -4.83 12.18
C ALA A 110 2.92 -4.52 13.61
N LYS A 111 1.98 -4.26 14.51
CA LYS A 111 2.31 -3.91 15.89
C LYS A 111 3.20 -4.97 16.53
N GLY A 112 4.31 -4.53 17.14
CA GLY A 112 5.31 -5.40 17.78
C GLY A 112 6.43 -5.85 16.84
N LEU A 113 6.42 -5.42 15.58
CA LEU A 113 7.49 -5.69 14.60
C LEU A 113 8.33 -4.44 14.34
N MET A 114 9.64 -4.66 14.18
CA MET A 114 10.59 -3.71 13.62
C MET A 114 10.88 -4.08 12.17
N TYR A 115 10.69 -3.15 11.24
CA TYR A 115 11.06 -3.31 9.84
C TYR A 115 12.38 -2.62 9.55
N GLN A 116 13.33 -3.36 8.98
CA GLN A 116 14.60 -2.84 8.47
C GLN A 116 14.52 -2.76 6.96
N PRO A 117 14.49 -1.56 6.34
CA PRO A 117 14.54 -1.42 4.89
C PRO A 117 15.82 -2.03 4.31
N GLY A 118 15.68 -2.85 3.25
CA GLY A 118 16.79 -3.55 2.61
C GLY A 118 17.06 -3.05 1.21
N SER A 119 16.05 -3.03 0.34
CA SER A 119 16.18 -2.55 -1.03
C SER A 119 14.88 -2.00 -1.61
N ILE A 120 15.01 -1.22 -2.67
CA ILE A 120 13.90 -0.81 -3.55
C ILE A 120 14.25 -1.18 -4.99
N SER A 121 13.26 -1.63 -5.75
CA SER A 121 13.42 -1.86 -7.18
C SER A 121 12.14 -1.55 -7.95
N PHE A 122 12.32 -1.04 -9.16
CA PHE A 122 11.25 -0.84 -10.15
C PHE A 122 11.85 -0.59 -11.52
N LYS A 123 11.04 -0.71 -12.57
CA LYS A 123 11.40 -0.20 -13.90
C LYS A 123 10.55 1.01 -14.23
N MET A 124 11.13 1.98 -14.93
CA MET A 124 10.42 3.19 -15.36
C MET A 124 10.72 3.55 -16.81
N GLY A 125 9.78 4.28 -17.39
CA GLY A 125 9.91 4.81 -18.74
C GLY A 125 9.09 6.06 -18.97
N VAL A 126 9.46 6.87 -19.94
CA VAL A 126 8.69 8.04 -20.36
C VAL A 126 8.02 7.78 -21.71
N PHE A 127 6.79 8.23 -21.84
CA PHE A 127 5.97 8.12 -23.05
C PHE A 127 5.85 9.48 -23.72
N GLY A 128 6.34 9.55 -24.97
CA GLY A 128 6.38 10.78 -25.76
C GLY A 128 7.78 11.28 -26.04
N THR A 129 7.93 12.55 -26.41
CA THR A 129 9.19 13.13 -26.86
C THR A 129 10.09 13.60 -25.72
N GLY A 130 10.66 12.68 -24.96
CA GLY A 130 11.67 12.99 -23.96
C GLY A 130 11.20 13.81 -22.75
N GLY A 131 12.09 14.06 -21.83
CA GLY A 131 11.84 14.75 -20.55
C GLY A 131 11.58 13.78 -19.41
N GLY A 132 11.32 14.33 -18.24
CA GLY A 132 11.13 13.61 -17.01
C GLY A 132 12.43 13.29 -16.28
N MET A 133 12.42 13.50 -15.01
CA MET A 133 13.42 13.08 -14.03
C MET A 133 12.68 12.65 -12.76
N ILE A 134 13.31 11.84 -11.95
CA ILE A 134 12.81 11.51 -10.63
C ILE A 134 13.89 11.67 -9.57
N ASP A 135 13.44 12.06 -8.38
CA ASP A 135 14.18 11.90 -7.14
C ASP A 135 13.49 10.85 -6.28
N ILE A 136 14.26 10.07 -5.54
CA ILE A 136 13.79 8.96 -4.73
C ILE A 136 14.18 9.20 -3.28
N TYR A 137 13.22 9.08 -2.38
CA TYR A 137 13.41 9.29 -0.95
C TYR A 137 12.75 8.18 -0.14
N LEU A 138 13.30 7.91 1.05
CA LEU A 138 12.57 7.30 2.15
C LEU A 138 12.17 8.37 3.14
N LYS A 139 10.91 8.37 3.57
CA LYS A 139 10.36 9.25 4.61
C LYS A 139 9.83 8.41 5.75
N TYR A 140 10.26 8.73 6.96
CA TYR A 140 9.85 8.10 8.21
C TYR A 140 8.74 8.90 8.90
N ALA A 141 8.01 8.27 9.79
CA ALA A 141 6.89 8.87 10.52
C ALA A 141 7.28 10.12 11.34
N ASP A 142 8.52 10.18 11.84
CA ASP A 142 9.08 11.34 12.55
C ASP A 142 9.39 12.53 11.61
N GLY A 143 9.16 12.39 10.32
CA GLY A 143 9.45 13.39 9.30
C GLY A 143 10.86 13.31 8.72
N MET A 144 11.73 12.44 9.22
CA MET A 144 13.06 12.23 8.65
C MET A 144 12.95 11.79 7.18
N LYS A 145 13.64 12.49 6.29
CA LYS A 145 13.69 12.20 4.85
C LYS A 145 15.12 11.86 4.46
N LYS A 146 15.32 10.68 3.87
CA LYS A 146 16.61 10.20 3.37
C LYS A 146 16.58 10.10 1.86
N THR A 147 17.52 10.74 1.18
CA THR A 147 17.68 10.62 -0.26
C THR A 147 18.26 9.25 -0.60
N VAL A 148 17.61 8.54 -1.51
CA VAL A 148 18.08 7.28 -2.07
C VAL A 148 18.81 7.55 -3.39
N ALA A 149 18.18 8.31 -4.28
CA ALA A 149 18.77 8.71 -5.56
C ALA A 149 18.17 10.04 -6.01
N SER A 150 18.91 10.78 -6.85
CA SER A 150 18.46 12.05 -7.42
C SER A 150 18.80 12.14 -8.90
N ASN A 151 18.01 12.93 -9.62
CA ASN A 151 18.19 13.21 -11.04
C ASN A 151 18.21 11.95 -11.92
N VAL A 152 17.44 10.92 -11.55
CA VAL A 152 17.36 9.68 -12.33
C VAL A 152 16.50 9.92 -13.56
N LYS A 153 17.06 9.64 -14.74
CA LYS A 153 16.41 9.91 -16.01
C LYS A 153 15.77 8.64 -16.59
N PRO A 154 14.47 8.63 -16.89
CA PRO A 154 13.81 7.50 -17.55
C PRO A 154 14.20 7.42 -19.03
N ASN A 155 14.32 6.20 -19.53
CA ASN A 155 14.42 5.93 -20.95
C ASN A 155 13.07 6.14 -21.64
N ARG A 156 13.11 6.43 -22.95
CA ARG A 156 11.90 6.68 -23.73
C ARG A 156 11.36 5.40 -24.37
N SER A 157 10.08 5.15 -24.22
CA SER A 157 9.36 4.08 -24.93
C SER A 157 9.43 4.28 -26.46
N GLY A 158 9.70 3.20 -27.17
CA GLY A 158 9.80 3.20 -28.64
C GLY A 158 11.12 3.77 -29.18
N ALA A 159 12.12 4.04 -28.33
CA ALA A 159 13.45 4.51 -28.72
C ALA A 159 14.46 3.38 -28.94
N SER A 160 14.01 2.13 -29.03
CA SER A 160 14.87 0.93 -29.13
C SER A 160 15.89 0.82 -27.96
N VAL A 161 15.47 1.21 -26.77
CA VAL A 161 16.19 1.02 -25.51
C VAL A 161 15.21 0.46 -24.47
N ASN A 162 15.69 -0.39 -23.58
CA ASN A 162 14.88 -0.95 -22.52
C ASN A 162 14.52 0.12 -21.48
N ALA A 163 13.49 -0.16 -20.67
CA ALA A 163 13.10 0.69 -19.57
C ALA A 163 14.27 0.90 -18.62
N THR A 164 14.29 2.06 -17.97
CA THR A 164 15.31 2.35 -16.95
C THR A 164 15.05 1.47 -15.75
N GLU A 165 16.01 0.64 -15.40
CA GLU A 165 16.00 -0.18 -14.22
C GLU A 165 16.54 0.61 -13.03
N CYS A 166 15.78 0.63 -11.95
CA CYS A 166 16.11 1.29 -10.69
C CYS A 166 16.18 0.22 -9.62
N THR A 167 17.38 -0.04 -9.10
CA THR A 167 17.61 -0.97 -7.98
C THR A 167 18.58 -0.31 -7.02
N TYR A 168 18.16 -0.15 -5.77
CA TYR A 168 18.92 0.55 -4.74
C TYR A 168 18.93 -0.25 -3.45
N GLU A 169 20.14 -0.54 -2.98
CA GLU A 169 20.35 -1.08 -1.65
C GLU A 169 20.25 0.03 -0.59
N LEU A 170 19.49 -0.23 0.46
CA LEU A 170 19.19 0.74 1.52
C LEU A 170 20.09 0.56 2.74
N THR A 171 21.38 0.31 2.49
CA THR A 171 22.35 0.10 3.56
C THR A 171 22.43 1.29 4.52
N GLY A 172 22.35 1.02 5.83
CA GLY A 172 22.45 2.05 6.87
C GLY A 172 21.18 2.88 7.07
N MET A 173 20.07 2.52 6.42
CA MET A 173 18.77 3.11 6.76
C MET A 173 18.31 2.60 8.13
N PRO A 174 17.75 3.45 9.00
CA PRO A 174 17.29 3.01 10.31
C PRO A 174 16.09 2.07 10.21
N ALA A 175 15.99 1.11 11.16
CA ALA A 175 14.79 0.30 11.34
C ALA A 175 13.66 1.14 11.96
N THR A 176 12.41 0.74 11.74
CA THR A 176 11.23 1.43 12.25
C THR A 176 10.10 0.46 12.59
N ASP A 177 9.33 0.76 13.62
CA ASP A 177 8.06 0.12 13.95
C ASP A 177 6.85 0.98 13.52
N GLU A 178 7.13 2.17 12.96
CA GLU A 178 6.14 3.09 12.43
C GLU A 178 6.12 3.08 10.89
N GLU A 179 5.22 3.89 10.34
CA GLU A 179 5.08 4.02 8.88
C GLU A 179 6.37 4.54 8.23
N ILE A 180 6.74 3.90 7.11
CA ILE A 180 7.81 4.36 6.23
C ILE A 180 7.26 4.44 4.80
N SER A 181 7.60 5.51 4.10
CA SER A 181 7.16 5.78 2.74
C SER A 181 8.34 5.89 1.78
N LEU A 182 8.27 5.13 0.69
CA LEU A 182 9.04 5.40 -0.51
C LEU A 182 8.35 6.51 -1.28
N ILE A 183 9.05 7.60 -1.53
CA ILE A 183 8.58 8.75 -2.31
C ILE A 183 9.35 8.81 -3.61
N ILE A 184 8.65 8.81 -4.73
CA ILE A 184 9.19 9.07 -6.06
C ILE A 184 8.65 10.42 -6.51
N SER A 185 9.49 11.46 -6.45
CA SER A 185 9.15 12.81 -6.89
C SER A 185 9.49 12.98 -8.36
N VAL A 186 8.49 13.26 -9.19
CA VAL A 186 8.63 13.43 -10.64
C VAL A 186 8.81 14.92 -10.98
N TYR A 187 9.72 15.26 -11.89
CA TYR A 187 9.91 16.62 -12.38
C TYR A 187 10.50 16.66 -13.79
N ASN A 188 10.66 17.85 -14.37
CA ASN A 188 11.06 18.07 -15.77
C ASN A 188 10.20 17.31 -16.78
N LEU A 189 8.91 17.14 -16.48
CA LEU A 189 7.94 16.46 -17.31
C LEU A 189 6.84 17.45 -17.75
N ALA A 190 6.60 17.54 -19.05
CA ALA A 190 5.52 18.36 -19.57
C ALA A 190 4.14 17.70 -19.33
N ASN A 191 3.10 18.50 -19.17
CA ASN A 191 1.73 18.05 -18.87
C ASN A 191 1.08 17.20 -19.98
N ASN A 192 1.67 17.13 -21.16
CA ASN A 192 1.24 16.26 -22.27
C ASN A 192 2.11 14.99 -22.41
N LYS A 193 2.97 14.71 -21.42
CA LYS A 193 3.82 13.52 -21.35
C LYS A 193 3.43 12.66 -20.18
N GLU A 194 3.74 11.39 -20.30
CA GLU A 194 3.49 10.40 -19.26
C GLU A 194 4.79 9.75 -18.82
N ILE A 195 4.88 9.46 -17.53
CA ILE A 195 5.91 8.60 -16.96
C ILE A 195 5.23 7.34 -16.45
N GLY A 196 5.82 6.18 -16.74
CA GLY A 196 5.28 4.89 -16.35
C GLY A 196 6.22 4.17 -15.40
N PHE A 197 5.63 3.41 -14.51
CA PHE A 197 6.33 2.54 -13.56
C PHE A 197 5.78 1.11 -13.63
N ASN A 198 6.70 0.16 -13.53
CA ASN A 198 6.38 -1.27 -13.46
C ASN A 198 6.90 -1.82 -12.13
N ASN A 199 6.02 -2.51 -11.39
CA ASN A 199 6.34 -3.25 -10.16
C ASN A 199 7.26 -2.50 -9.19
N VAL A 200 6.73 -1.48 -8.51
CA VAL A 200 7.48 -0.84 -7.41
C VAL A 200 7.54 -1.80 -6.23
N VAL A 201 8.74 -2.15 -5.81
CA VAL A 201 9.02 -3.16 -4.79
C VAL A 201 9.83 -2.55 -3.66
N MET A 202 9.40 -2.79 -2.44
CA MET A 202 10.20 -2.57 -1.22
C MET A 202 10.48 -3.92 -0.56
N THR A 203 11.74 -4.23 -0.34
CA THR A 203 12.17 -5.44 0.37
C THR A 203 12.95 -5.04 1.63
N GLY A 204 12.78 -5.81 2.67
CA GLY A 204 13.51 -5.61 3.93
C GLY A 204 13.38 -6.83 4.82
N THR A 205 13.73 -6.67 6.09
CA THR A 205 13.54 -7.72 7.09
C THR A 205 12.66 -7.22 8.23
N VAL A 206 11.91 -8.14 8.83
CA VAL A 206 11.13 -7.88 10.04
C VAL A 206 11.63 -8.74 11.18
N ASN A 207 11.59 -8.17 12.40
CA ASN A 207 11.98 -8.84 13.64
C ASN A 207 10.99 -8.47 14.74
N GLY A 208 10.64 -9.41 15.60
CA GLY A 208 9.73 -9.22 16.71
C GLY A 208 8.55 -10.17 16.70
N THR A 209 7.57 -9.91 17.52
CA THR A 209 6.34 -10.72 17.59
C THR A 209 5.15 -9.85 17.23
N ALA A 210 4.47 -10.17 16.14
CA ALA A 210 3.28 -9.46 15.73
C ALA A 210 2.18 -9.61 16.79
N VAL A 211 1.68 -8.48 17.27
CA VAL A 211 0.56 -8.44 18.21
C VAL A 211 -0.71 -8.30 17.39
N GLU A 212 -1.42 -9.40 17.22
CA GLU A 212 -2.68 -9.35 16.51
C GLU A 212 -3.76 -8.70 17.36
N VAL A 213 -4.47 -7.75 16.75
CA VAL A 213 -5.66 -7.16 17.38
C VAL A 213 -6.81 -8.15 17.21
N PRO A 214 -7.43 -8.67 18.30
CA PRO A 214 -8.54 -9.60 18.18
C PRO A 214 -9.65 -9.00 17.32
N GLN A 215 -9.98 -9.65 16.22
CA GLN A 215 -11.15 -9.29 15.43
C GLN A 215 -12.38 -9.94 16.07
N TYR A 216 -13.26 -9.15 16.64
CA TYR A 216 -14.54 -9.61 17.15
C TYR A 216 -15.58 -9.48 16.04
N SER A 217 -16.11 -10.61 15.57
CA SER A 217 -17.31 -10.60 14.75
C SER A 217 -18.55 -10.70 15.66
N ILE A 218 -19.39 -9.69 15.63
CA ILE A 218 -20.69 -9.73 16.32
C ILE A 218 -21.69 -10.29 15.32
N THR A 219 -22.11 -11.55 15.50
CA THR A 219 -23.21 -12.12 14.75
C THR A 219 -24.49 -11.85 15.54
N THR A 220 -25.33 -10.95 15.07
CA THR A 220 -26.66 -10.71 15.65
C THR A 220 -27.66 -11.65 14.98
N ALA A 221 -28.20 -12.60 15.73
CA ALA A 221 -29.34 -13.38 15.30
C ALA A 221 -30.63 -12.73 15.85
N LEU A 222 -31.44 -12.18 14.97
CA LEU A 222 -32.78 -11.70 15.34
C LEU A 222 -33.75 -12.88 15.30
N GLN A 223 -34.29 -13.25 16.46
CA GLN A 223 -35.45 -14.14 16.55
C GLN A 223 -36.38 -13.65 17.68
N PRO A 224 -37.67 -13.54 17.41
CA PRO A 224 -38.43 -13.83 16.18
C PRO A 224 -38.50 -12.66 15.22
N GLU A 225 -38.93 -12.94 13.99
CA GLU A 225 -39.26 -11.91 12.99
C GLU A 225 -40.12 -10.81 13.64
N ASN A 226 -39.64 -9.54 13.59
CA ASN A 226 -40.21 -8.35 14.22
C ASN A 226 -39.71 -7.94 15.62
N ALA A 227 -38.59 -8.46 16.11
CA ALA A 227 -38.04 -8.07 17.41
C ALA A 227 -36.99 -6.95 17.28
N GLY A 228 -37.34 -5.81 16.68
CA GLY A 228 -36.58 -4.57 16.74
C GLY A 228 -35.37 -4.46 15.77
N THR A 229 -34.88 -3.23 15.61
CA THR A 229 -33.70 -2.91 14.79
C THR A 229 -32.48 -2.80 15.69
N VAL A 230 -31.41 -3.51 15.37
CA VAL A 230 -30.11 -3.32 16.04
C VAL A 230 -29.30 -2.31 15.25
N ASN A 231 -29.02 -1.15 15.84
CA ASN A 231 -28.10 -0.18 15.29
C ASN A 231 -26.67 -0.58 15.67
N GLN A 232 -25.87 -0.84 14.69
CA GLN A 232 -24.46 -1.12 14.88
C GLN A 232 -23.74 0.22 15.19
N LEU A 233 -23.11 0.30 16.36
CA LEU A 233 -22.24 1.44 16.66
C LEU A 233 -20.95 1.32 15.82
N PRO A 234 -20.41 2.43 15.30
CA PRO A 234 -19.14 2.41 14.62
C PRO A 234 -18.06 1.88 15.57
N ALA A 235 -17.12 1.12 15.02
CA ALA A 235 -15.93 0.70 15.74
C ALA A 235 -15.23 1.94 16.30
N GLY A 236 -15.05 2.00 17.60
CA GLY A 236 -14.32 3.09 18.24
C GLY A 236 -12.86 3.08 17.79
N ASP A 237 -12.30 4.27 17.60
CA ASP A 237 -10.90 4.52 17.31
C ASP A 237 -9.97 3.97 18.42
#